data_f3b4e80046d022ca2925ff86b23d0355
#
_entry.id   f3b4e80046d022ca2925ff86b23d0355
#
_cell.length_a   1.000
_cell.length_b   1.000
_cell.length_c   1.000
_cell.angle_alpha   90.00
_cell.angle_beta   90.00
_cell.angle_gamma   90.00
#
_symmetry.space_group_name_H-M   'P 1'
#
loop_
_entity.id
_entity.type
_entity.pdbx_description
1 polymer ?
#
loop_
_entity_poly.entity_id
_entity_poly.type
_entity_poly.pdbx_seq_one_letter_code
_entity_poly.pdbx_strand_id
1 'polypeptide(L)'
;MTLVIALKWPISTGESILMVSDTRATTSVGIMYEAKKIHPIISEDGKNLGIVGGAGDPALVKWGFEVADQIIKAHAGDDGLIYFDEVRDAVRKMEDIFMRRFQELRNRGLDPSFQLVLGNVDLDGKASLYQFDSRGLAEPLHDDPGYAIIGSGMITGGILLLRLLGYRPNIDLGMLTAFILDMVSEVDPSVGPFVGESYLMRIEKRDNEKYVALGPLKAEALREYKEKISKRRELIRELWKLCDEIGEEEVEERLRIKLEEKA
;
A
#
# COMPACT_ATOMS: atom_id res chain seq x y z
N MET A 1 -6.25 -12.18 8.61
CA MET A 1 -4.86 -11.89 8.16
C MET A 1 -4.95 -11.17 6.83
N THR A 2 -3.94 -10.42 6.41
CA THR A 2 -4.07 -9.43 5.34
C THR A 2 -2.70 -9.06 4.81
N LEU A 3 -2.65 -8.50 3.61
CA LEU A 3 -1.52 -7.76 3.08
C LEU A 3 -2.03 -6.46 2.46
N VAL A 4 -1.57 -5.32 3.00
CA VAL A 4 -1.75 -4.00 2.39
C VAL A 4 -0.37 -3.43 2.09
N ILE A 5 -0.19 -2.91 0.88
CA ILE A 5 1.05 -2.28 0.41
C ILE A 5 0.70 -0.86 -0.03
N ALA A 6 1.42 0.12 0.49
CA ALA A 6 1.34 1.50 0.05
C ALA A 6 2.71 1.98 -0.42
N LEU A 7 2.79 2.55 -1.61
CA LEU A 7 4.01 3.04 -2.24
C LEU A 7 3.85 4.49 -2.65
N LYS A 8 4.86 5.31 -2.35
CA LYS A 8 4.99 6.68 -2.82
C LYS A 8 6.02 6.75 -3.95
N TRP A 9 5.78 7.52 -5.00
CA TRP A 9 6.80 7.79 -6.02
C TRP A 9 6.59 9.13 -6.71
N PRO A 10 7.67 9.73 -7.24
CA PRO A 10 7.59 10.97 -8.00
C PRO A 10 6.95 10.73 -9.39
N ILE A 11 6.16 11.71 -9.83
CA ILE A 11 5.61 11.81 -11.18
C ILE A 11 5.83 13.23 -11.71
N SER A 12 5.55 13.46 -12.98
CA SER A 12 5.74 14.78 -13.61
C SER A 12 4.95 15.94 -12.97
N THR A 13 3.85 15.62 -12.25
CA THR A 13 2.97 16.60 -11.60
C THR A 13 3.19 16.73 -10.10
N GLY A 14 4.19 16.04 -9.54
CA GLY A 14 4.47 15.99 -8.10
C GLY A 14 4.75 14.55 -7.66
N GLU A 15 4.15 14.14 -6.56
CA GLU A 15 4.23 12.79 -6.01
C GLU A 15 2.88 12.08 -6.12
N SER A 16 2.91 10.76 -6.01
CA SER A 16 1.73 9.89 -6.05
C SER A 16 1.79 8.86 -4.94
N ILE A 17 0.64 8.34 -4.56
CA ILE A 17 0.53 7.18 -3.68
C ILE A 17 -0.30 6.10 -4.38
N LEU A 18 0.24 4.90 -4.45
CA LEU A 18 -0.50 3.69 -4.79
C LEU A 18 -0.70 2.87 -3.52
N MET A 19 -1.95 2.52 -3.23
CA MET A 19 -2.28 1.57 -2.16
C MET A 19 -3.01 0.38 -2.74
N VAL A 20 -2.55 -0.81 -2.43
CA VAL A 20 -3.15 -2.08 -2.90
C VAL A 20 -3.31 -3.05 -1.75
N SER A 21 -4.32 -3.91 -1.84
CA SER A 21 -4.54 -4.99 -0.88
C SER A 21 -5.12 -6.24 -1.54
N ASP A 22 -4.98 -7.37 -0.85
CA ASP A 22 -5.86 -8.53 -1.07
C ASP A 22 -7.23 -8.29 -0.41
N THR A 23 -8.25 -9.08 -0.76
CA THR A 23 -9.60 -8.98 -0.16
C THR A 23 -9.90 -10.06 0.86
N ARG A 24 -9.03 -11.06 1.04
CA ARG A 24 -9.29 -12.17 1.96
C ARG A 24 -9.17 -11.73 3.42
N ALA A 25 -10.19 -11.98 4.20
CA ALA A 25 -10.18 -11.88 5.65
C ALA A 25 -10.52 -13.24 6.27
N THR A 26 -9.95 -13.55 7.43
CA THR A 26 -10.18 -14.80 8.15
C THR A 26 -10.60 -14.48 9.57
N THR A 27 -11.71 -15.05 10.03
CA THR A 27 -12.15 -14.94 11.42
C THR A 27 -11.24 -15.74 12.34
N SER A 28 -11.31 -15.51 13.65
CA SER A 28 -10.60 -16.29 14.68
C SER A 28 -10.94 -17.79 14.67
N VAL A 29 -12.09 -18.15 14.13
CA VAL A 29 -12.55 -19.54 13.97
C VAL A 29 -12.24 -20.14 12.58
N GLY A 30 -11.44 -19.46 11.77
CA GLY A 30 -10.98 -19.95 10.47
C GLY A 30 -11.92 -19.74 9.28
N ILE A 31 -13.04 -19.03 9.46
CA ILE A 31 -13.96 -18.70 8.35
C ILE A 31 -13.34 -17.61 7.49
N MET A 32 -13.19 -17.89 6.19
CA MET A 32 -12.72 -16.92 5.21
C MET A 32 -13.90 -16.17 4.57
N TYR A 33 -13.71 -14.86 4.37
CA TYR A 33 -14.68 -14.00 3.68
C TYR A 33 -13.93 -12.87 2.97
N GLU A 34 -14.62 -12.16 2.08
CA GLU A 34 -14.09 -10.98 1.44
C GLU A 34 -14.37 -9.73 2.29
N ALA A 35 -13.35 -8.91 2.50
CA ALA A 35 -13.44 -7.65 3.24
C ALA A 35 -12.71 -6.53 2.52
N LYS A 36 -13.30 -5.34 2.56
CA LYS A 36 -12.61 -4.12 2.15
C LYS A 36 -11.54 -3.77 3.16
N LYS A 37 -10.32 -3.56 2.67
CA LYS A 37 -9.13 -3.24 3.47
C LYS A 37 -8.58 -1.86 3.19
N ILE A 38 -9.12 -1.19 2.17
CA ILE A 38 -8.78 0.18 1.81
C ILE A 38 -10.06 1.01 1.82
N HIS A 39 -9.99 2.19 2.42
CA HIS A 39 -11.08 3.14 2.51
C HIS A 39 -10.62 4.50 1.96
N PRO A 40 -11.23 5.02 0.88
CA PRO A 40 -10.98 6.37 0.41
C PRO A 40 -11.64 7.39 1.33
N ILE A 41 -10.96 8.47 1.63
CA ILE A 41 -11.47 9.61 2.40
C ILE A 41 -11.86 10.70 1.41
N ILE A 42 -13.15 11.01 1.37
CA ILE A 42 -13.73 11.97 0.42
C ILE A 42 -14.51 13.01 1.24
N SER A 43 -14.29 14.29 0.94
CA SER A 43 -15.04 15.39 1.58
C SER A 43 -16.52 15.38 1.20
N GLU A 44 -17.34 16.18 1.87
CA GLU A 44 -18.78 16.29 1.59
C GLU A 44 -19.06 16.83 0.17
N ASP A 45 -18.20 17.68 -0.35
CA ASP A 45 -18.26 18.24 -1.70
C ASP A 45 -17.58 17.35 -2.77
N GLY A 46 -17.18 16.11 -2.40
CA GLY A 46 -16.66 15.10 -3.32
C GLY A 46 -15.18 15.21 -3.64
N LYS A 47 -14.39 16.01 -2.91
CA LYS A 47 -12.94 16.10 -3.09
C LYS A 47 -12.22 14.96 -2.40
N ASN A 48 -11.17 14.46 -3.03
CA ASN A 48 -10.37 13.37 -2.49
C ASN A 48 -9.34 13.91 -1.47
N LEU A 49 -9.45 13.48 -0.22
CA LEU A 49 -8.62 13.95 0.89
C LEU A 49 -7.54 12.95 1.29
N GLY A 50 -7.73 11.66 1.01
CA GLY A 50 -6.77 10.64 1.39
C GLY A 50 -7.28 9.23 1.15
N ILE A 51 -6.43 8.26 1.48
CA ILE A 51 -6.75 6.83 1.50
C ILE A 51 -6.18 6.20 2.76
N VAL A 52 -6.92 5.29 3.36
CA VAL A 52 -6.44 4.49 4.49
C VAL A 52 -6.54 3.01 4.18
N GLY A 53 -5.51 2.27 4.57
CA GLY A 53 -5.49 0.81 4.52
C GLY A 53 -5.32 0.24 5.92
N GLY A 54 -5.93 -0.91 6.21
CA GLY A 54 -5.92 -1.47 7.55
C GLY A 54 -5.70 -2.98 7.61
N ALA A 55 -5.03 -3.42 8.69
CA ALA A 55 -4.79 -4.82 9.01
C ALA A 55 -4.91 -5.06 10.53
N GLY A 56 -5.35 -6.26 10.93
CA GLY A 56 -5.52 -6.64 12.32
C GLY A 56 -6.95 -7.05 12.64
N ASP A 57 -7.43 -6.70 13.83
CA ASP A 57 -8.80 -6.98 14.25
C ASP A 57 -9.79 -6.17 13.39
N PRO A 58 -10.78 -6.83 12.74
CA PRO A 58 -11.68 -6.15 11.82
C PRO A 58 -12.50 -5.01 12.47
N ALA A 59 -12.86 -5.15 13.73
CA ALA A 59 -13.63 -4.13 14.43
C ALA A 59 -12.75 -2.90 14.73
N LEU A 60 -11.50 -3.12 15.14
CA LEU A 60 -10.54 -2.03 15.36
C LEU A 60 -10.15 -1.35 14.05
N VAL A 61 -9.96 -2.11 12.97
CA VAL A 61 -9.64 -1.56 11.65
C VAL A 61 -10.78 -0.70 11.14
N LYS A 62 -12.03 -1.19 11.22
CA LYS A 62 -13.22 -0.40 10.82
C LYS A 62 -13.34 0.88 11.62
N TRP A 63 -13.20 0.81 12.95
CA TRP A 63 -13.18 1.97 13.81
C TRP A 63 -12.03 2.93 13.45
N GLY A 64 -10.83 2.41 13.15
CA GLY A 64 -9.70 3.20 12.68
C GLY A 64 -9.99 3.97 11.39
N PHE A 65 -10.70 3.36 10.45
CA PHE A 65 -11.16 4.05 9.22
C PHE A 65 -12.15 5.18 9.53
N GLU A 66 -13.09 4.96 10.43
CA GLU A 66 -14.06 5.97 10.86
C GLU A 66 -13.35 7.16 11.55
N VAL A 67 -12.37 6.90 12.42
CA VAL A 67 -11.55 7.94 13.06
C VAL A 67 -10.75 8.71 12.01
N ALA A 68 -10.07 8.03 11.08
CA ALA A 68 -9.30 8.67 10.03
C ALA A 68 -10.19 9.55 9.14
N ASP A 69 -11.34 9.04 8.71
CA ASP A 69 -12.30 9.79 7.88
C ASP A 69 -12.76 11.08 8.59
N GLN A 70 -13.16 10.97 9.86
CA GLN A 70 -13.63 12.12 10.65
C GLN A 70 -12.50 13.15 10.88
N ILE A 71 -11.32 12.71 11.27
CA ILE A 71 -10.22 13.61 11.62
C ILE A 71 -9.65 14.31 10.39
N ILE A 72 -9.45 13.59 9.28
CA ILE A 72 -8.97 14.17 8.03
C ILE A 72 -9.97 15.19 7.49
N LYS A 73 -11.27 14.89 7.49
CA LYS A 73 -12.32 15.86 7.08
C LYS A 73 -12.37 17.08 7.97
N ALA A 74 -12.19 16.92 9.28
CA ALA A 74 -12.19 18.03 10.22
C ALA A 74 -10.94 18.95 10.11
N HIS A 75 -9.88 18.49 9.47
CA HIS A 75 -8.67 19.27 9.22
C HIS A 75 -8.58 19.79 7.78
N ALA A 76 -9.55 19.46 6.93
CA ALA A 76 -9.63 20.08 5.61
C ALA A 76 -9.92 21.58 5.75
N GLY A 77 -9.23 22.40 4.94
CA GLY A 77 -9.38 23.85 4.92
C GLY A 77 -10.75 24.29 4.38
N ASP A 78 -10.99 25.60 4.37
CA ASP A 78 -12.22 26.22 3.84
C ASP A 78 -12.43 25.91 2.35
N ASP A 79 -11.36 25.60 1.63
CA ASP A 79 -11.37 25.14 0.25
C ASP A 79 -11.80 23.65 0.10
N GLY A 80 -12.04 22.97 1.22
CA GLY A 80 -12.42 21.54 1.27
C GLY A 80 -11.26 20.61 0.88
N LEU A 81 -10.00 21.05 0.96
CA LEU A 81 -8.78 20.29 0.69
C LEU A 81 -7.96 20.14 1.96
N ILE A 82 -6.99 19.24 1.94
CA ILE A 82 -6.05 19.07 3.04
C ILE A 82 -4.64 19.07 2.50
N TYR A 83 -3.76 19.84 3.12
CA TYR A 83 -2.37 19.99 2.72
C TYR A 83 -1.44 19.24 3.67
N PHE A 84 -0.17 19.16 3.32
CA PHE A 84 0.83 18.35 4.02
C PHE A 84 0.92 18.62 5.53
N ASP A 85 0.89 19.90 5.93
CA ASP A 85 0.98 20.28 7.34
C ASP A 85 -0.29 19.97 8.12
N GLU A 86 -1.48 20.15 7.52
CA GLU A 86 -2.74 19.78 8.12
C GLU A 86 -2.88 18.26 8.28
N VAL A 87 -2.37 17.46 7.32
CA VAL A 87 -2.29 16.00 7.47
C VAL A 87 -1.44 15.62 8.67
N ARG A 88 -0.30 16.29 8.88
CA ARG A 88 0.55 16.03 10.05
C ARG A 88 -0.17 16.34 11.37
N ASP A 89 -0.94 17.42 11.43
CA ASP A 89 -1.69 17.78 12.61
C ASP A 89 -2.89 16.83 12.85
N ALA A 90 -3.54 16.40 11.77
CA ALA A 90 -4.56 15.35 11.80
C ALA A 90 -3.99 14.02 12.34
N VAL A 91 -2.80 13.63 11.88
CA VAL A 91 -2.10 12.42 12.35
C VAL A 91 -1.83 12.46 13.85
N ARG A 92 -1.32 13.58 14.39
CA ARG A 92 -1.13 13.76 15.84
C ARG A 92 -2.44 13.58 16.62
N LYS A 93 -3.53 14.10 16.07
CA LYS A 93 -4.86 13.94 16.69
C LYS A 93 -5.33 12.47 16.66
N MET A 94 -5.05 11.76 15.59
CA MET A 94 -5.34 10.33 15.49
C MET A 94 -4.51 9.52 16.48
N GLU A 95 -3.21 9.83 16.67
CA GLU A 95 -2.35 9.20 17.68
C GLU A 95 -2.96 9.31 19.09
N ASP A 96 -3.38 10.51 19.50
CA ASP A 96 -4.00 10.73 20.80
C ASP A 96 -5.24 9.85 21.02
N ILE A 97 -6.06 9.68 19.98
CA ILE A 97 -7.28 8.88 20.03
C ILE A 97 -6.93 7.38 20.09
N PHE A 98 -6.00 6.92 19.24
CA PHE A 98 -5.60 5.52 19.17
C PHE A 98 -4.87 5.07 20.45
N MET A 99 -3.90 5.85 20.93
CA MET A 99 -3.17 5.56 22.17
C MET A 99 -4.11 5.43 23.37
N ARG A 100 -5.08 6.36 23.52
CA ARG A 100 -6.08 6.32 24.59
C ARG A 100 -6.92 5.05 24.50
N ARG A 101 -7.46 4.74 23.33
CA ARG A 101 -8.29 3.57 23.11
C ARG A 101 -7.55 2.27 23.36
N PHE A 102 -6.32 2.17 22.87
CA PHE A 102 -5.52 0.95 23.05
C PHE A 102 -5.05 0.78 24.48
N GLN A 103 -4.79 1.87 25.22
CA GLN A 103 -4.54 1.79 26.65
C GLN A 103 -5.76 1.26 27.44
N GLU A 104 -6.97 1.72 27.09
CA GLU A 104 -8.20 1.19 27.69
C GLU A 104 -8.37 -0.31 27.43
N LEU A 105 -8.09 -0.78 26.23
CA LEU A 105 -8.16 -2.20 25.87
C LEU A 105 -7.15 -3.02 26.69
N ARG A 106 -5.89 -2.57 26.76
CA ARG A 106 -4.86 -3.25 27.56
C ARG A 106 -5.19 -3.30 29.05
N ASN A 107 -5.76 -2.23 29.59
CA ASN A 107 -6.23 -2.20 30.97
C ASN A 107 -7.34 -3.23 31.28
N ARG A 108 -8.03 -3.70 30.23
CA ARG A 108 -9.03 -4.78 30.30
C ARG A 108 -8.45 -6.17 29.95
N GLY A 109 -7.14 -6.29 29.76
CA GLY A 109 -6.46 -7.52 29.38
C GLY A 109 -6.60 -7.90 27.90
N LEU A 110 -7.00 -6.95 27.04
CA LEU A 110 -7.11 -7.14 25.60
C LEU A 110 -5.90 -6.53 24.90
N ASP A 111 -5.19 -7.33 24.10
CA ASP A 111 -4.09 -6.83 23.28
C ASP A 111 -4.61 -6.39 21.91
N PRO A 112 -4.53 -5.09 21.56
CA PRO A 112 -5.04 -4.59 20.28
C PRO A 112 -4.18 -5.11 19.12
N SER A 113 -4.77 -5.87 18.20
CA SER A 113 -4.17 -6.21 16.93
C SER A 113 -4.61 -5.16 15.90
N PHE A 114 -3.73 -4.20 15.63
CA PHE A 114 -4.07 -3.06 14.77
C PHE A 114 -2.85 -2.53 14.04
N GLN A 115 -3.00 -2.31 12.75
CA GLN A 115 -2.10 -1.55 11.88
C GLN A 115 -2.95 -0.77 10.89
N LEU A 116 -2.57 0.48 10.62
CA LEU A 116 -3.24 1.33 9.65
C LEU A 116 -2.20 2.12 8.87
N VAL A 117 -2.42 2.27 7.57
CA VAL A 117 -1.62 3.14 6.70
C VAL A 117 -2.50 4.26 6.19
N LEU A 118 -2.07 5.51 6.36
CA LEU A 118 -2.70 6.70 5.79
C LEU A 118 -1.83 7.23 4.66
N GLY A 119 -2.43 7.44 3.50
CA GLY A 119 -1.83 8.11 2.35
C GLY A 119 -2.64 9.33 1.92
N ASN A 120 -1.93 10.42 1.60
CA ASN A 120 -2.52 11.65 1.05
C ASN A 120 -1.59 12.24 0.00
N VAL A 121 -2.16 12.94 -0.98
CA VAL A 121 -1.44 13.80 -1.94
C VAL A 121 -2.17 15.13 -1.96
N ASP A 122 -1.47 16.23 -1.69
CA ASP A 122 -2.04 17.58 -1.71
C ASP A 122 -1.97 18.23 -3.11
N LEU A 123 -2.59 19.39 -3.28
CA LEU A 123 -2.57 20.14 -4.55
C LEU A 123 -1.20 20.70 -4.95
N ASP A 124 -0.27 20.80 -4.00
CA ASP A 124 1.12 21.19 -4.27
C ASP A 124 1.94 20.02 -4.83
N GLY A 125 1.35 18.82 -4.83
CA GLY A 125 1.98 17.60 -5.31
C GLY A 125 2.87 16.93 -4.28
N LYS A 126 2.70 17.26 -3.00
CA LYS A 126 3.37 16.58 -1.89
C LYS A 126 2.56 15.39 -1.42
N ALA A 127 3.22 14.25 -1.24
CA ALA A 127 2.60 13.06 -0.69
C ALA A 127 2.98 12.87 0.78
N SER A 128 1.98 12.54 1.60
CA SER A 128 2.12 12.11 3.00
C SER A 128 1.84 10.61 3.11
N LEU A 129 2.71 9.88 3.79
CA LEU A 129 2.55 8.47 4.07
C LEU A 129 2.87 8.20 5.54
N TYR A 130 1.92 7.67 6.30
CA TYR A 130 2.06 7.36 7.71
C TYR A 130 1.58 5.93 8.00
N GLN A 131 2.29 5.24 8.90
CA GLN A 131 1.89 3.94 9.40
C GLN A 131 1.64 4.01 10.90
N PHE A 132 0.46 3.56 11.34
CA PHE A 132 0.10 3.43 12.75
C PHE A 132 0.25 1.98 13.18
N ASP A 133 0.81 1.78 14.38
CA ASP A 133 0.99 0.47 14.99
C ASP A 133 -0.03 0.18 16.10
N SER A 134 0.08 -1.00 16.71
CA SER A 134 -0.78 -1.44 17.82
C SER A 134 -0.59 -0.65 19.12
N ARG A 135 0.39 0.26 19.20
CA ARG A 135 0.54 1.21 20.32
C ARG A 135 -0.26 2.49 20.06
N GLY A 136 -0.68 2.72 18.82
CA GLY A 136 -1.36 3.93 18.37
C GLY A 136 -0.40 5.01 17.87
N LEU A 137 0.89 4.69 17.73
CA LEU A 137 1.90 5.63 17.26
C LEU A 137 1.97 5.64 15.74
N ALA A 138 2.17 6.82 15.17
CA ALA A 138 2.33 7.03 13.74
C ALA A 138 3.82 7.20 13.38
N GLU A 139 4.28 6.41 12.42
CA GLU A 139 5.60 6.54 11.81
C GLU A 139 5.45 7.25 10.45
N PRO A 140 6.12 8.40 10.23
CA PRO A 140 6.16 9.03 8.92
C PRO A 140 7.08 8.24 8.00
N LEU A 141 6.55 7.81 6.83
CA LEU A 141 7.28 6.99 5.85
C LEU A 141 7.38 7.65 4.48
N HIS A 142 6.99 8.92 4.36
CA HIS A 142 6.95 9.63 3.08
C HIS A 142 8.33 10.08 2.57
N ASP A 143 9.31 10.28 3.46
CA ASP A 143 10.68 10.64 3.05
C ASP A 143 11.56 9.40 2.88
N ASP A 144 11.56 8.52 3.85
CA ASP A 144 12.28 7.26 3.84
C ASP A 144 11.50 6.22 4.68
N PRO A 145 11.20 5.05 4.16
CA PRO A 145 11.63 4.44 2.89
C PRO A 145 10.70 4.76 1.69
N GLY A 146 9.67 5.59 1.81
CA GLY A 146 8.69 5.87 0.76
C GLY A 146 7.66 4.76 0.53
N TYR A 147 7.58 3.77 1.43
CA TYR A 147 6.60 2.69 1.36
C TYR A 147 6.17 2.22 2.75
N ALA A 148 4.97 1.66 2.83
CA ALA A 148 4.44 0.95 3.98
C ALA A 148 3.91 -0.41 3.57
N ILE A 149 4.14 -1.42 4.39
CA ILE A 149 3.56 -2.76 4.23
C ILE A 149 3.02 -3.19 5.59
N ILE A 150 1.75 -3.59 5.65
CA ILE A 150 1.10 -4.02 6.88
C ILE A 150 0.36 -5.35 6.70
N GLY A 151 0.10 -6.01 7.83
CA GLY A 151 -0.58 -7.29 7.90
C GLY A 151 0.38 -8.48 7.95
N SER A 152 -0.17 -9.69 8.07
CA SER A 152 0.62 -10.93 8.17
C SER A 152 1.49 -11.19 6.94
N GLY A 153 1.00 -10.83 5.76
CA GLY A 153 1.75 -10.98 4.52
C GLY A 153 3.05 -10.15 4.47
N MET A 154 3.17 -9.13 5.30
CA MET A 154 4.42 -8.40 5.48
C MET A 154 5.54 -9.33 5.98
N ILE A 155 5.25 -10.17 6.98
CA ILE A 155 6.21 -11.07 7.61
C ILE A 155 6.48 -12.27 6.71
N THR A 156 5.46 -12.79 6.02
CA THR A 156 5.55 -13.99 5.17
C THR A 156 6.24 -13.74 3.82
N GLY A 157 6.63 -12.52 3.51
CA GLY A 157 7.42 -12.24 2.32
C GLY A 157 7.30 -10.84 1.73
N GLY A 158 6.29 -10.06 2.11
CA GLY A 158 6.02 -8.76 1.48
C GLY A 158 7.21 -7.80 1.48
N ILE A 159 7.85 -7.61 2.63
CA ILE A 159 9.04 -6.74 2.75
C ILE A 159 10.24 -7.34 2.01
N LEU A 160 10.46 -8.66 2.15
CA LEU A 160 11.58 -9.33 1.50
C LEU A 160 11.50 -9.17 -0.02
N LEU A 161 10.34 -9.45 -0.60
CA LEU A 161 10.13 -9.33 -2.05
C LEU A 161 10.27 -7.88 -2.52
N LEU A 162 9.74 -6.91 -1.78
CA LEU A 162 9.89 -5.49 -2.13
C LEU A 162 11.36 -5.05 -2.16
N ARG A 163 12.15 -5.49 -1.19
CA ARG A 163 13.60 -5.20 -1.13
C ARG A 163 14.39 -5.95 -2.20
N LEU A 164 14.07 -7.22 -2.44
CA LEU A 164 14.73 -8.05 -3.45
C LEU A 164 14.50 -7.52 -4.86
N LEU A 165 13.25 -7.17 -5.20
CA LEU A 165 12.90 -6.65 -6.52
C LEU A 165 13.30 -5.18 -6.71
N GLY A 166 13.59 -4.49 -5.63
CA GLY A 166 14.03 -3.10 -5.59
C GLY A 166 12.89 -2.12 -5.85
N TYR A 167 12.46 -1.45 -4.80
CA TYR A 167 11.61 -0.25 -4.91
C TYR A 167 12.41 0.88 -5.56
N ARG A 168 12.08 1.22 -6.81
CA ARG A 168 12.77 2.25 -7.60
C ARG A 168 11.75 3.09 -8.38
N PRO A 169 11.98 4.40 -8.57
CA PRO A 169 11.06 5.29 -9.29
C PRO A 169 10.73 4.87 -10.74
N ASN A 170 11.60 4.09 -11.37
CA ASN A 170 11.47 3.69 -12.79
C ASN A 170 10.79 2.33 -12.99
N ILE A 171 10.29 1.70 -11.94
CA ILE A 171 9.57 0.42 -12.01
C ILE A 171 8.07 0.70 -12.11
N ASP A 172 7.36 -0.10 -12.89
CA ASP A 172 5.89 -0.14 -12.83
C ASP A 172 5.46 -0.65 -11.44
N LEU A 173 5.11 0.29 -10.55
CA LEU A 173 4.76 0.01 -9.16
C LEU A 173 3.47 -0.80 -9.03
N GLY A 174 2.54 -0.63 -9.98
CA GLY A 174 1.34 -1.45 -10.04
C GLY A 174 1.69 -2.92 -10.29
N MET A 175 2.59 -3.15 -11.23
CA MET A 175 3.12 -4.48 -11.51
C MET A 175 3.92 -5.07 -10.35
N LEU A 176 4.75 -4.25 -9.68
CA LEU A 176 5.54 -4.68 -8.53
C LEU A 176 4.62 -5.11 -7.37
N THR A 177 3.62 -4.30 -7.02
CA THR A 177 2.68 -4.62 -5.94
C THR A 177 1.83 -5.85 -6.25
N ALA A 178 1.36 -5.98 -7.50
CA ALA A 178 0.60 -7.15 -7.94
C ALA A 178 1.46 -8.43 -7.87
N PHE A 179 2.72 -8.37 -8.25
CA PHE A 179 3.66 -9.49 -8.16
C PHE A 179 3.91 -9.90 -6.70
N ILE A 180 4.13 -8.94 -5.80
CA ILE A 180 4.33 -9.22 -4.37
C ILE A 180 3.09 -9.90 -3.78
N LEU A 181 1.89 -9.37 -4.05
CA LEU A 181 0.64 -9.97 -3.58
C LEU A 181 0.46 -11.40 -4.07
N ASP A 182 0.72 -11.65 -5.36
CA ASP A 182 0.61 -12.97 -5.96
C ASP A 182 1.59 -13.97 -5.31
N MET A 183 2.86 -13.58 -5.16
CA MET A 183 3.89 -14.44 -4.55
C MET A 183 3.62 -14.73 -3.07
N VAL A 184 3.19 -13.72 -2.30
CA VAL A 184 2.87 -13.91 -0.88
C VAL A 184 1.64 -14.80 -0.70
N SER A 185 0.64 -14.67 -1.58
CA SER A 185 -0.58 -15.49 -1.49
C SER A 185 -0.34 -16.99 -1.73
N GLU A 186 0.78 -17.37 -2.35
CA GLU A 186 1.15 -18.78 -2.52
C GLU A 186 1.70 -19.42 -1.25
N VAL A 187 2.36 -18.64 -0.41
CA VAL A 187 2.98 -19.13 0.83
C VAL A 187 2.15 -18.80 2.07
N ASP A 188 1.30 -17.79 2.01
CA ASP A 188 0.39 -17.40 3.09
C ASP A 188 -1.07 -17.55 2.64
N PRO A 189 -1.74 -18.66 3.01
CA PRO A 189 -3.13 -18.91 2.62
C PRO A 189 -4.11 -17.90 3.22
N SER A 190 -3.69 -17.06 4.15
CA SER A 190 -4.50 -15.99 4.74
C SER A 190 -4.52 -14.72 3.89
N VAL A 191 -3.60 -14.59 2.94
CA VAL A 191 -3.57 -13.54 1.93
C VAL A 191 -4.35 -14.04 0.70
N GLY A 192 -5.28 -13.21 0.20
CA GLY A 192 -6.05 -13.55 -0.99
C GLY A 192 -5.19 -13.54 -2.26
N PRO A 193 -5.56 -14.34 -3.26
CA PRO A 193 -4.81 -14.40 -4.49
C PRO A 193 -4.95 -13.08 -5.27
N PHE A 194 -3.81 -12.46 -5.60
CA PHE A 194 -3.74 -11.28 -6.43
C PHE A 194 -4.32 -9.99 -5.79
N VAL A 195 -4.35 -8.91 -6.56
CA VAL A 195 -4.90 -7.61 -6.13
C VAL A 195 -6.41 -7.69 -6.01
N GLY A 196 -6.93 -7.45 -4.82
CA GLY A 196 -8.35 -7.35 -4.56
C GLY A 196 -8.86 -5.92 -4.63
N GLU A 197 -8.13 -5.00 -3.98
CA GLU A 197 -8.43 -3.56 -4.00
C GLU A 197 -7.17 -2.78 -4.37
N SER A 198 -7.36 -1.67 -5.06
CA SER A 198 -6.27 -0.77 -5.44
C SER A 198 -6.78 0.65 -5.58
N TYR A 199 -6.01 1.61 -5.07
CA TYR A 199 -6.28 3.03 -5.25
C TYR A 199 -4.99 3.77 -5.58
N LEU A 200 -5.04 4.56 -6.64
CA LEU A 200 -3.99 5.47 -7.05
C LEU A 200 -4.44 6.90 -6.78
N MET A 201 -3.68 7.62 -5.95
CA MET A 201 -3.89 9.02 -5.63
C MET A 201 -2.78 9.87 -6.24
N ARG A 202 -3.12 10.90 -6.99
CA ARG A 202 -2.16 11.77 -7.68
C ARG A 202 -2.80 13.08 -8.10
N ILE A 203 -1.95 14.06 -8.47
CA ILE A 203 -2.42 15.29 -9.12
C ILE A 203 -2.68 15.04 -10.61
N GLU A 204 -3.84 15.45 -11.05
CA GLU A 204 -4.22 15.55 -12.46
C GLU A 204 -4.61 16.98 -12.81
N LYS A 205 -4.64 17.30 -14.11
CA LYS A 205 -5.12 18.58 -14.63
C LYS A 205 -6.34 18.34 -15.53
N ARG A 206 -7.36 19.14 -15.31
CA ARG A 206 -8.53 19.22 -16.17
C ARG A 206 -8.86 20.68 -16.43
N ASP A 207 -9.00 21.07 -17.69
CA ASP A 207 -9.32 22.45 -18.08
C ASP A 207 -8.36 23.51 -17.48
N ASN A 208 -7.06 23.16 -17.36
CA ASN A 208 -5.97 23.92 -16.71
C ASN A 208 -6.04 24.02 -15.17
N GLU A 209 -7.05 23.46 -14.53
CA GLU A 209 -7.13 23.38 -13.08
C GLU A 209 -6.54 22.07 -12.54
N LYS A 210 -5.79 22.17 -11.44
CA LYS A 210 -5.26 20.99 -10.74
C LYS A 210 -6.34 20.44 -9.81
N TYR A 211 -6.41 19.13 -9.72
CA TYR A 211 -7.22 18.44 -8.73
C TYR A 211 -6.55 17.15 -8.27
N VAL A 212 -6.92 16.67 -7.10
CA VAL A 212 -6.46 15.39 -6.57
C VAL A 212 -7.34 14.29 -7.14
N ALA A 213 -6.78 13.50 -8.04
CA ALA A 213 -7.44 12.33 -8.59
C ALA A 213 -7.24 11.12 -7.67
N LEU A 214 -8.29 10.36 -7.43
CA LEU A 214 -8.28 9.09 -6.71
C LEU A 214 -9.11 8.08 -7.47
N GLY A 215 -8.53 6.93 -7.78
CA GLY A 215 -9.26 5.88 -8.48
C GLY A 215 -8.56 4.54 -8.43
N PRO A 216 -9.28 3.45 -8.74
CA PRO A 216 -8.69 2.12 -8.81
C PRO A 216 -7.73 1.99 -10.00
N LEU A 217 -6.82 1.03 -9.92
CA LEU A 217 -6.08 0.58 -11.11
C LEU A 217 -7.08 0.02 -12.13
N LYS A 218 -6.84 0.32 -13.40
CA LYS A 218 -7.71 -0.13 -14.49
C LYS A 218 -7.75 -1.67 -14.58
N ALA A 219 -8.92 -2.23 -14.81
CA ALA A 219 -9.10 -3.67 -14.93
C ALA A 219 -8.24 -4.29 -16.06
N GLU A 220 -8.02 -3.53 -17.13
CA GLU A 220 -7.13 -3.93 -18.22
C GLU A 220 -5.69 -4.07 -17.76
N ALA A 221 -5.19 -3.10 -16.97
CA ALA A 221 -3.85 -3.15 -16.40
C ALA A 221 -3.68 -4.34 -15.45
N LEU A 222 -4.67 -4.61 -14.59
CA LEU A 222 -4.64 -5.77 -13.69
C LEU A 222 -4.62 -7.11 -14.44
N ARG A 223 -5.35 -7.22 -15.58
CA ARG A 223 -5.29 -8.42 -16.45
C ARG A 223 -3.91 -8.58 -17.06
N GLU A 224 -3.34 -7.52 -17.62
CA GLU A 224 -2.00 -7.52 -18.18
C GLU A 224 -0.94 -7.90 -17.12
N TYR A 225 -1.07 -7.37 -15.90
CA TYR A 225 -0.19 -7.74 -14.79
C TYR A 225 -0.27 -9.24 -14.47
N LYS A 226 -1.45 -9.82 -14.42
CA LYS A 226 -1.63 -11.25 -14.14
C LYS A 226 -0.92 -12.14 -15.17
N GLU A 227 -1.01 -11.79 -16.45
CA GLU A 227 -0.31 -12.52 -17.51
C GLU A 227 1.22 -12.34 -17.42
N LYS A 228 1.70 -11.12 -17.15
CA LYS A 228 3.12 -10.84 -16.98
C LYS A 228 3.70 -11.53 -15.74
N ILE A 229 2.94 -11.62 -14.65
CA ILE A 229 3.35 -12.29 -13.41
C ILE A 229 3.61 -13.76 -13.68
N SER A 230 2.70 -14.45 -14.35
CA SER A 230 2.87 -15.87 -14.68
C SER A 230 4.17 -16.10 -15.47
N LYS A 231 4.42 -15.28 -16.49
CA LYS A 231 5.67 -15.36 -17.29
C LYS A 231 6.92 -15.04 -16.47
N ARG A 232 6.87 -14.04 -15.58
CA ARG A 232 8.01 -13.69 -14.73
C ARG A 232 8.36 -14.79 -13.72
N ARG A 233 7.35 -15.44 -13.16
CA ARG A 233 7.55 -16.57 -12.25
C ARG A 233 8.24 -17.75 -12.95
N GLU A 234 7.81 -18.06 -14.16
CA GLU A 234 8.43 -19.09 -14.99
C GLU A 234 9.89 -18.71 -15.31
N LEU A 235 10.14 -17.47 -15.73
CA LEU A 235 11.48 -16.98 -16.02
C LEU A 235 12.42 -17.05 -14.81
N ILE A 236 11.93 -16.72 -13.61
CA ILE A 236 12.74 -16.83 -12.37
C ILE A 236 13.13 -18.30 -12.13
N ARG A 237 12.19 -19.24 -12.31
CA ARG A 237 12.48 -20.69 -12.17
C ARG A 237 13.48 -21.18 -13.20
N GLU A 238 13.35 -20.75 -14.45
CA GLU A 238 14.29 -21.12 -15.52
C GLU A 238 15.68 -20.52 -15.27
N LEU A 239 15.77 -19.27 -14.81
CA LEU A 239 17.05 -18.66 -14.42
C LEU A 239 17.72 -19.43 -13.30
N TRP A 240 16.96 -19.85 -12.28
CA TRP A 240 17.49 -20.65 -11.18
C TRP A 240 18.09 -21.97 -11.67
N LYS A 241 17.38 -22.72 -12.51
CA LYS A 241 17.87 -23.96 -13.12
C LYS A 241 19.11 -23.71 -13.97
N LEU A 242 19.11 -22.62 -14.74
CA LEU A 242 20.26 -22.28 -15.60
C LEU A 242 21.52 -21.99 -14.77
N CYS A 243 21.39 -21.31 -13.63
CA CYS A 243 22.51 -21.10 -12.70
C CYS A 243 23.06 -22.43 -12.16
N ASP A 244 22.19 -23.39 -11.84
CA ASP A 244 22.61 -24.72 -11.39
C ASP A 244 23.31 -25.53 -12.50
N GLU A 245 22.92 -25.33 -13.77
CA GLU A 245 23.44 -26.09 -14.91
C GLU A 245 24.79 -25.55 -15.46
N ILE A 246 24.96 -24.24 -15.57
CA ILE A 246 26.12 -23.61 -16.22
C ILE A 246 26.89 -22.65 -15.31
N GLY A 247 26.43 -22.44 -14.08
CA GLY A 247 27.04 -21.54 -13.10
C GLY A 247 26.58 -20.07 -13.25
N GLU A 248 26.69 -19.35 -12.14
CA GLU A 248 26.20 -17.97 -12.02
C GLU A 248 26.97 -16.99 -12.91
N GLU A 249 28.29 -17.15 -13.03
CA GLU A 249 29.17 -16.27 -13.81
C GLU A 249 28.81 -16.31 -15.31
N GLU A 250 28.59 -17.49 -15.86
CA GLU A 250 28.18 -17.68 -17.28
C GLU A 250 26.78 -17.10 -17.55
N VAL A 251 25.86 -17.24 -16.60
CA VAL A 251 24.51 -16.64 -16.71
C VAL A 251 24.59 -15.11 -16.70
N GLU A 252 25.41 -14.55 -15.81
CA GLU A 252 25.61 -13.09 -15.72
C GLU A 252 26.20 -12.53 -17.01
N GLU A 253 27.21 -13.17 -17.57
CA GLU A 253 27.83 -12.75 -18.82
C GLU A 253 26.85 -12.77 -19.99
N ARG A 254 26.05 -13.83 -20.13
CA ARG A 254 25.01 -13.92 -21.16
C ARG A 254 23.93 -12.86 -21.01
N LEU A 255 23.54 -12.55 -19.77
CA LEU A 255 22.57 -11.47 -19.51
C LEU A 255 23.16 -10.10 -19.87
N ARG A 256 24.43 -9.85 -19.55
CA ARG A 256 25.11 -8.59 -19.86
C ARG A 256 25.19 -8.36 -21.37
N ILE A 257 25.62 -9.38 -22.14
CA ILE A 257 25.67 -9.30 -23.60
C ILE A 257 24.29 -8.96 -24.18
N LYS A 258 23.22 -9.63 -23.72
CA LYS A 258 21.86 -9.35 -24.18
C LYS A 258 21.35 -7.95 -23.81
N LEU A 259 21.82 -7.35 -22.75
CA LEU A 259 21.46 -5.99 -22.34
C LEU A 259 22.21 -4.96 -23.20
N GLU A 260 23.47 -5.20 -23.51
CA GLU A 260 24.29 -4.35 -24.38
C GLU A 260 23.79 -4.36 -25.84
N GLU A 261 23.28 -5.49 -26.34
CA GLU A 261 22.68 -5.59 -27.68
C GLU A 261 21.32 -4.81 -27.81
N LYS A 262 20.70 -4.42 -26.69
CA LYS A 262 19.43 -3.71 -26.66
C LYS A 262 19.54 -2.23 -26.30
N ALA A 263 20.71 -1.78 -25.89
CA ALA A 263 20.98 -0.38 -25.54
C ALA A 263 21.44 0.43 -26.77
#